data_a29d5a5663ed9f0326d78c246f64b45b
#
_entry.id   a29d5a5663ed9f0326d78c246f64b45b
#
_cell.length_a   1.000
_cell.length_b   1.000
_cell.length_c   1.000
_cell.angle_alpha   90.00
_cell.angle_beta   90.00
_cell.angle_gamma   90.00
#
_symmetry.space_group_name_H-M   'P 1'
#
loop_
_entity.id
_entity.type
_entity.pdbx_description
1 polymer ?
#
loop_
_entity_poly.entity_id
_entity_poly.type
_entity_poly.pdbx_seq_one_letter_code
_entity_poly.pdbx_strand_id
1 'polypeptide(L)'
;MNILITSQKAEIAGSTYSVVYLAKGLAHRGHNVWVATPTDTLLWRLLSDSPVQLVEVSFAFKFHLPSVQKVKKLVQLHQINIVNAQSSKDRYSTILARWWYKLPIKLIHTRRQLVKSLGLFGQSTFYEQGTDAIVAVSKGVKQSAKNIGISEEHIKVIYNGTPAEKYQHIDPNKVNLLRQRYQIKDNDIVIGCVARHKEQIQLLRALTEIQHPVHVLFVGIEERPKFRAVQNRWPAPHRVHFAGSVDNREVLHHYPLFTMNVLPSTIEGLSQALLEAMALGVPVIATEIGGNSELIQDGVNGLLFQNGDANTLASHIQRLIDDEDLRENFSRTGKKTALEDFSIDKMLDHYEAFFTELLETKQHH
;
A
#
# COMPACT_ATOMS: atom_id res chain seq x y z
N MET A 1 2.27 -22.51 12.67
CA MET A 1 3.68 -22.15 12.39
C MET A 1 4.13 -21.10 13.39
N ASN A 2 5.45 -21.01 13.66
CA ASN A 2 6.07 -19.99 14.50
C ASN A 2 6.72 -18.97 13.57
N ILE A 3 6.15 -17.77 13.49
CA ILE A 3 6.47 -16.76 12.48
C ILE A 3 7.02 -15.50 13.15
N LEU A 4 8.19 -15.03 12.74
CA LEU A 4 8.77 -13.77 13.15
C LEU A 4 8.68 -12.76 12.00
N ILE A 5 7.94 -11.68 12.19
CA ILE A 5 7.89 -10.54 11.27
C ILE A 5 8.82 -9.45 11.82
N THR A 6 9.75 -8.96 11.00
CA THR A 6 10.65 -7.88 11.41
C THR A 6 10.36 -6.59 10.65
N SER A 7 10.38 -5.44 11.31
CA SER A 7 10.18 -4.15 10.67
C SER A 7 10.79 -3.00 11.45
N GLN A 8 11.59 -2.16 10.78
CA GLN A 8 12.12 -0.89 11.34
C GLN A 8 11.22 0.30 11.02
N LYS A 9 10.18 0.16 10.18
CA LYS A 9 9.37 1.30 9.75
C LYS A 9 8.52 1.86 10.89
N ALA A 10 8.73 3.15 11.19
CA ALA A 10 8.00 3.92 12.21
C ALA A 10 6.89 4.82 11.63
N GLU A 11 6.80 4.96 10.30
CA GLU A 11 6.00 5.98 9.63
C GLU A 11 4.53 5.57 9.45
N ILE A 12 3.65 6.59 9.46
CA ILE A 12 2.25 6.46 9.01
C ILE A 12 2.27 6.25 7.49
N ALA A 13 2.07 5.01 7.06
CA ALA A 13 2.04 4.64 5.65
C ALA A 13 1.16 3.40 5.44
N GLY A 14 0.55 3.26 4.26
CA GLY A 14 -0.22 2.08 3.88
C GLY A 14 0.58 0.77 4.04
N SER A 15 1.91 0.82 3.85
CA SER A 15 2.79 -0.32 4.08
C SER A 15 2.84 -0.78 5.56
N THR A 16 2.66 0.11 6.52
CA THR A 16 2.59 -0.25 7.96
C THR A 16 1.31 -1.01 8.25
N TYR A 17 0.17 -0.52 7.74
CA TYR A 17 -1.12 -1.22 7.89
C TYR A 17 -1.13 -2.59 7.22
N SER A 18 -0.47 -2.75 6.07
CA SER A 18 -0.34 -4.08 5.43
C SER A 18 0.44 -5.07 6.31
N VAL A 19 1.44 -4.62 7.09
CA VAL A 19 2.14 -5.47 8.06
C VAL A 19 1.22 -5.82 9.24
N VAL A 20 0.44 -4.84 9.73
CA VAL A 20 -0.54 -5.07 10.81
C VAL A 20 -1.57 -6.11 10.39
N TYR A 21 -2.14 -5.98 9.19
CA TYR A 21 -3.13 -6.93 8.69
C TYR A 21 -2.56 -8.34 8.53
N LEU A 22 -1.35 -8.45 7.99
CA LEU A 22 -0.66 -9.74 7.87
C LEU A 22 -0.42 -10.38 9.24
N ALA A 23 0.15 -9.62 10.19
CA ALA A 23 0.48 -10.14 11.50
C ALA A 23 -0.77 -10.57 12.30
N LYS A 24 -1.79 -9.68 12.36
CA LYS A 24 -3.06 -9.99 13.03
C LYS A 24 -3.79 -11.16 12.37
N GLY A 25 -3.88 -11.15 11.05
CA GLY A 25 -4.58 -12.20 10.31
C GLY A 25 -3.96 -13.57 10.53
N LEU A 26 -2.63 -13.70 10.43
CA LEU A 26 -1.94 -14.96 10.72
C LEU A 26 -2.13 -15.41 12.19
N ALA A 27 -2.09 -14.48 13.14
CA ALA A 27 -2.33 -14.80 14.54
C ALA A 27 -3.77 -15.27 14.80
N HIS A 28 -4.78 -14.65 14.20
CA HIS A 28 -6.18 -15.08 14.29
C HIS A 28 -6.42 -16.45 13.62
N ARG A 29 -5.60 -16.83 12.64
CA ARG A 29 -5.64 -18.15 12.00
C ARG A 29 -4.87 -19.25 12.79
N GLY A 30 -4.46 -18.94 14.02
CA GLY A 30 -3.86 -19.90 14.94
C GLY A 30 -2.35 -20.08 14.79
N HIS A 31 -1.66 -19.17 14.08
CA HIS A 31 -0.21 -19.18 14.06
C HIS A 31 0.36 -18.41 15.27
N ASN A 32 1.51 -18.84 15.77
CA ASN A 32 2.26 -18.07 16.75
C ASN A 32 3.05 -16.99 16.02
N VAL A 33 2.67 -15.72 16.21
CA VAL A 33 3.25 -14.58 15.47
C VAL A 33 3.95 -13.63 16.43
N TRP A 34 5.24 -13.41 16.18
CA TRP A 34 6.05 -12.38 16.84
C TRP A 34 6.32 -11.25 15.87
N VAL A 35 6.24 -10.01 16.35
CA VAL A 35 6.64 -8.83 15.58
C VAL A 35 7.77 -8.11 16.29
N ALA A 36 8.95 -8.10 15.65
CA ALA A 36 10.14 -7.41 16.14
C ALA A 36 10.22 -6.01 15.51
N THR A 37 10.03 -4.98 16.33
CA THR A 37 10.00 -3.56 15.92
C THR A 37 10.36 -2.65 17.11
N PRO A 38 10.81 -1.39 16.89
CA PRO A 38 10.98 -0.44 17.99
C PRO A 38 9.64 -0.09 18.67
N THR A 39 9.70 0.23 19.96
CA THR A 39 8.51 0.49 20.79
C THR A 39 7.80 1.79 20.50
N ASP A 40 8.49 2.78 19.95
CA ASP A 40 7.96 4.11 19.61
C ASP A 40 7.26 4.17 18.25
N THR A 41 7.05 3.02 17.58
CA THR A 41 6.50 2.95 16.24
C THR A 41 4.97 2.88 16.21
N LEU A 42 4.39 3.36 15.11
CA LEU A 42 2.96 3.15 14.83
C LEU A 42 2.62 1.64 14.80
N LEU A 43 3.51 0.81 14.25
CA LEU A 43 3.33 -0.64 14.17
C LEU A 43 3.16 -1.25 15.57
N TRP A 44 3.99 -0.84 16.54
CA TRP A 44 3.87 -1.28 17.92
C TRP A 44 2.50 -0.94 18.49
N ARG A 45 2.08 0.34 18.40
CA ARG A 45 0.79 0.81 18.92
C ARG A 45 -0.41 0.08 18.31
N LEU A 46 -0.38 -0.20 17.01
CA LEU A 46 -1.49 -0.87 16.31
C LEU A 46 -1.60 -2.37 16.62
N LEU A 47 -0.53 -2.96 17.16
CA LEU A 47 -0.49 -4.39 17.52
C LEU A 47 -0.59 -4.66 19.01
N SER A 48 -0.50 -3.63 19.89
CA SER A 48 -0.50 -3.80 21.35
C SER A 48 -1.73 -4.54 21.87
N ASP A 49 -2.90 -4.29 21.30
CA ASP A 49 -4.17 -4.90 21.69
C ASP A 49 -4.55 -6.06 20.73
N SER A 50 -3.60 -6.92 20.39
CA SER A 50 -3.82 -8.03 19.47
C SER A 50 -3.15 -9.32 19.98
N PRO A 51 -3.49 -10.49 19.45
CA PRO A 51 -2.85 -11.76 19.82
C PRO A 51 -1.39 -11.90 19.36
N VAL A 52 -0.85 -10.87 18.67
CA VAL A 52 0.53 -10.82 18.20
C VAL A 52 1.48 -10.53 19.36
N GLN A 53 2.57 -11.29 19.46
CA GLN A 53 3.60 -11.09 20.49
C GLN A 53 4.61 -10.03 20.02
N LEU A 54 4.66 -8.89 20.71
CA LEU A 54 5.55 -7.78 20.39
C LEU A 54 6.91 -7.96 21.06
N VAL A 55 7.98 -7.76 20.30
CA VAL A 55 9.35 -7.80 20.79
C VAL A 55 10.10 -6.54 20.36
N GLU A 56 10.71 -5.87 21.34
CA GLU A 56 11.51 -4.68 21.06
C GLU A 56 12.82 -5.04 20.35
N VAL A 57 12.94 -4.63 19.08
CA VAL A 57 14.17 -4.71 18.31
C VAL A 57 14.32 -3.47 17.46
N SER A 58 15.43 -2.75 17.62
CA SER A 58 15.80 -1.64 16.75
C SER A 58 16.77 -2.10 15.68
N PHE A 59 16.39 -1.93 14.42
CA PHE A 59 17.26 -2.16 13.25
C PHE A 59 17.86 -0.85 12.77
N ALA A 60 18.71 -0.21 13.61
CA ALA A 60 19.16 1.17 13.41
C ALA A 60 19.82 1.40 12.05
N PHE A 61 20.63 0.45 11.57
CA PHE A 61 21.31 0.48 10.27
C PHE A 61 21.48 -0.95 9.69
N LYS A 62 22.00 -1.02 8.45
CA LYS A 62 22.13 -2.26 7.71
C LYS A 62 23.02 -3.26 8.40
N PHE A 63 23.48 -3.88 8.93
CA PHE A 63 24.44 -4.73 9.65
C PHE A 63 24.54 -4.41 11.15
N HIS A 64 23.41 -4.04 11.76
CA HIS A 64 23.34 -3.71 13.19
C HIS A 64 23.48 -4.97 14.06
N LEU A 65 24.67 -5.19 14.62
CA LEU A 65 25.01 -6.41 15.40
C LEU A 65 24.08 -6.70 16.59
N PRO A 66 23.64 -5.71 17.39
CA PRO A 66 22.69 -5.96 18.46
C PRO A 66 21.37 -6.58 17.95
N SER A 67 20.87 -6.14 16.78
CA SER A 67 19.67 -6.74 16.20
C SER A 67 19.90 -8.15 15.65
N VAL A 68 21.08 -8.43 15.12
CA VAL A 68 21.50 -9.78 14.68
C VAL A 68 21.44 -10.76 15.87
N GLN A 69 22.00 -10.36 17.03
CA GLN A 69 21.99 -11.18 18.25
C GLN A 69 20.55 -11.36 18.80
N LYS A 70 19.73 -10.29 18.79
CA LYS A 70 18.32 -10.37 19.21
C LYS A 70 17.52 -11.32 18.31
N VAL A 71 17.69 -11.25 16.98
CA VAL A 71 17.04 -12.18 16.04
C VAL A 71 17.43 -13.62 16.34
N LYS A 72 18.72 -13.91 16.55
CA LYS A 72 19.18 -15.25 16.98
C LYS A 72 18.42 -15.74 18.23
N LYS A 73 18.42 -14.92 19.30
CA LYS A 73 17.75 -15.28 20.55
C LYS A 73 16.27 -15.59 20.37
N LEU A 74 15.56 -14.75 19.57
CA LEU A 74 14.14 -14.96 19.28
C LEU A 74 13.90 -16.27 18.53
N VAL A 75 14.71 -16.55 17.51
CA VAL A 75 14.60 -17.79 16.73
C VAL A 75 14.78 -19.01 17.61
N GLN A 76 15.78 -18.99 18.48
CA GLN A 76 16.07 -20.13 19.36
C GLN A 76 15.03 -20.28 20.48
N LEU A 77 14.65 -19.19 21.14
CA LEU A 77 13.73 -19.21 22.28
C LEU A 77 12.32 -19.66 21.86
N HIS A 78 11.85 -19.18 20.73
CA HIS A 78 10.48 -19.40 20.26
C HIS A 78 10.37 -20.42 19.13
N GLN A 79 11.46 -21.12 18.81
CA GLN A 79 11.50 -22.12 17.73
C GLN A 79 10.89 -21.60 16.43
N ILE A 80 11.28 -20.36 16.03
CA ILE A 80 10.78 -19.70 14.82
C ILE A 80 11.12 -20.56 13.59
N ASN A 81 10.12 -20.82 12.76
CA ASN A 81 10.28 -21.56 11.51
C ASN A 81 10.47 -20.58 10.32
N ILE A 82 9.78 -19.45 10.36
CA ILE A 82 9.75 -18.46 9.28
C ILE A 82 10.11 -17.08 9.81
N VAL A 83 11.01 -16.39 9.12
CA VAL A 83 11.30 -14.97 9.34
C VAL A 83 10.89 -14.21 8.10
N ASN A 84 10.01 -13.21 8.25
CA ASN A 84 9.56 -12.33 7.15
C ASN A 84 10.01 -10.89 7.40
N ALA A 85 11.07 -10.46 6.73
CA ALA A 85 11.62 -9.12 6.85
C ALA A 85 10.89 -8.11 5.94
N GLN A 86 10.44 -6.98 6.53
CA GLN A 86 9.52 -6.04 5.88
C GLN A 86 10.17 -4.73 5.44
N SER A 87 11.33 -4.38 5.96
CA SER A 87 12.02 -3.12 5.66
C SER A 87 13.46 -3.35 5.17
N SER A 88 14.11 -2.29 4.67
CA SER A 88 15.45 -2.45 4.10
C SER A 88 16.54 -2.71 5.15
N LYS A 89 16.38 -2.21 6.39
CA LYS A 89 17.40 -2.35 7.43
C LYS A 89 17.36 -3.73 8.09
N ASP A 90 16.17 -4.24 8.40
CA ASP A 90 15.98 -5.55 9.01
C ASP A 90 16.37 -6.71 8.09
N ARG A 91 16.23 -6.55 6.76
CA ARG A 91 16.70 -7.56 5.79
C ARG A 91 18.16 -7.93 5.97
N TYR A 92 19.05 -6.95 6.08
CA TYR A 92 20.48 -7.23 6.23
C TYR A 92 20.78 -7.92 7.56
N SER A 93 20.18 -7.46 8.66
CA SER A 93 20.38 -8.05 9.97
C SER A 93 19.86 -9.49 10.06
N THR A 94 18.73 -9.80 9.41
CA THR A 94 18.16 -11.15 9.40
C THR A 94 18.98 -12.12 8.55
N ILE A 95 19.51 -11.68 7.39
CA ILE A 95 20.46 -12.47 6.57
C ILE A 95 21.73 -12.80 7.38
N LEU A 96 22.32 -11.78 8.01
CA LEU A 96 23.53 -12.02 8.85
C LEU A 96 23.24 -12.94 10.00
N ALA A 97 22.11 -12.81 10.69
CA ALA A 97 21.73 -13.71 11.77
C ALA A 97 21.65 -15.17 11.27
N ARG A 98 21.00 -15.38 10.11
CA ARG A 98 20.90 -16.70 9.48
C ARG A 98 22.27 -17.28 9.17
N TRP A 99 23.15 -16.55 8.52
CA TRP A 99 24.46 -17.05 8.10
C TRP A 99 25.42 -17.29 9.27
N TRP A 100 25.57 -16.32 10.16
CA TRP A 100 26.55 -16.41 11.26
C TRP A 100 26.19 -17.48 12.28
N TYR A 101 24.90 -17.67 12.55
CA TYR A 101 24.45 -18.63 13.53
C TYR A 101 23.85 -19.91 12.93
N LYS A 102 23.91 -20.06 11.60
CA LYS A 102 23.33 -21.21 10.87
C LYS A 102 21.91 -21.52 11.33
N LEU A 103 21.06 -20.48 11.42
CA LEU A 103 19.71 -20.64 11.95
C LEU A 103 18.84 -21.48 11.00
N PRO A 104 18.13 -22.50 11.51
CA PRO A 104 17.29 -23.40 10.70
C PRO A 104 15.93 -22.75 10.40
N ILE A 105 15.94 -21.61 9.72
CA ILE A 105 14.74 -20.83 9.39
C ILE A 105 14.58 -20.70 7.89
N LYS A 106 13.34 -20.53 7.43
CA LYS A 106 13.04 -20.00 6.12
C LYS A 106 12.97 -18.48 6.22
N LEU A 107 13.80 -17.78 5.47
CA LEU A 107 13.91 -16.32 5.49
C LEU A 107 13.33 -15.71 4.21
N ILE A 108 12.32 -14.86 4.38
CA ILE A 108 11.59 -14.20 3.31
C ILE A 108 11.78 -12.68 3.43
N HIS A 109 11.91 -12.01 2.30
CA HIS A 109 11.83 -10.56 2.24
C HIS A 109 10.56 -10.12 1.53
N THR A 110 9.69 -9.37 2.20
CA THR A 110 8.54 -8.74 1.54
C THR A 110 8.90 -7.35 1.02
N ARG A 111 8.69 -7.12 -0.27
CA ARG A 111 8.89 -5.83 -0.95
C ARG A 111 7.56 -5.20 -1.32
N ARG A 112 7.35 -3.96 -0.81
CA ARG A 112 6.13 -3.17 -1.05
C ARG A 112 6.34 -1.95 -1.94
N GLN A 113 7.56 -1.73 -2.41
CA GLN A 113 7.90 -0.59 -3.26
C GLN A 113 8.81 -1.06 -4.39
N LEU A 114 8.72 -0.37 -5.53
CA LEU A 114 9.66 -0.56 -6.62
C LEU A 114 11.10 -0.34 -6.16
N VAL A 115 12.01 -1.10 -6.71
CA VAL A 115 13.45 -0.97 -6.41
C VAL A 115 13.97 0.28 -7.11
N LYS A 116 14.45 1.25 -6.34
CA LYS A 116 14.98 2.52 -6.86
C LYS A 116 16.47 2.47 -7.19
N SER A 117 17.20 1.44 -6.75
CA SER A 117 18.65 1.34 -6.97
C SER A 117 18.95 0.66 -8.31
N LEU A 118 19.99 1.13 -9.00
CA LEU A 118 20.54 0.48 -10.20
C LEU A 118 21.21 -0.89 -9.93
N GLY A 119 21.07 -1.44 -8.71
CA GLY A 119 21.72 -2.67 -8.29
C GLY A 119 23.25 -2.45 -8.15
N LEU A 120 23.74 -2.28 -6.93
CA LEU A 120 25.19 -2.38 -6.70
C LEU A 120 25.63 -3.80 -7.04
N PHE A 121 26.80 -3.94 -7.65
CA PHE A 121 27.41 -5.22 -8.01
C PHE A 121 27.33 -6.19 -6.82
N GLY A 122 26.71 -7.35 -7.01
CA GLY A 122 26.53 -8.36 -5.96
C GLY A 122 25.30 -8.20 -5.05
N GLN A 123 24.46 -7.18 -5.22
CA GLN A 123 23.28 -7.00 -4.37
C GLN A 123 22.19 -8.06 -4.61
N SER A 124 21.97 -8.46 -5.86
CA SER A 124 21.05 -9.55 -6.21
C SER A 124 21.53 -10.87 -5.61
N THR A 125 22.78 -11.22 -5.82
CA THR A 125 23.42 -12.43 -5.26
C THR A 125 23.32 -12.47 -3.72
N PHE A 126 23.55 -11.33 -3.04
CA PHE A 126 23.42 -11.24 -1.59
C PHE A 126 21.98 -11.54 -1.13
N TYR A 127 20.98 -11.06 -1.85
CA TYR A 127 19.59 -11.34 -1.51
C TYR A 127 19.19 -12.78 -1.83
N GLU A 128 19.57 -13.31 -2.99
CA GLU A 128 19.23 -14.67 -3.39
C GLU A 128 19.89 -15.72 -2.48
N GLN A 129 21.16 -15.56 -2.18
CA GLN A 129 21.85 -16.47 -1.27
C GLN A 129 21.41 -16.30 0.19
N GLY A 130 21.00 -15.07 0.56
CA GLY A 130 20.64 -14.74 1.94
C GLY A 130 19.19 -15.07 2.30
N THR A 131 18.30 -15.28 1.31
CA THR A 131 16.86 -15.55 1.55
C THR A 131 16.41 -16.80 0.81
N ASP A 132 15.31 -17.40 1.25
CA ASP A 132 14.66 -18.50 0.52
C ASP A 132 13.73 -17.95 -0.56
N ALA A 133 13.19 -16.74 -0.38
CA ALA A 133 12.38 -16.07 -1.37
C ALA A 133 12.19 -14.57 -1.11
N ILE A 134 11.74 -13.87 -2.13
CA ILE A 134 11.24 -12.49 -2.05
C ILE A 134 9.75 -12.48 -2.38
N VAL A 135 8.92 -11.94 -1.48
CA VAL A 135 7.52 -11.65 -1.78
C VAL A 135 7.42 -10.25 -2.34
N ALA A 136 6.90 -10.12 -3.56
CA ALA A 136 6.56 -8.85 -4.20
C ALA A 136 5.05 -8.61 -4.08
N VAL A 137 4.64 -7.40 -3.67
CA VAL A 137 3.20 -7.09 -3.49
C VAL A 137 2.47 -6.78 -4.79
N SER A 138 3.16 -6.84 -5.93
CA SER A 138 2.61 -6.68 -7.28
C SER A 138 3.58 -7.22 -8.34
N LYS A 139 3.07 -7.49 -9.55
CA LYS A 139 3.91 -7.85 -10.71
C LYS A 139 4.89 -6.72 -11.05
N GLY A 140 4.47 -5.45 -10.90
CA GLY A 140 5.36 -4.30 -11.08
C GLY A 140 6.54 -4.32 -10.10
N VAL A 141 6.33 -4.67 -8.83
CA VAL A 141 7.40 -4.83 -7.84
C VAL A 141 8.26 -6.05 -8.19
N LYS A 142 7.67 -7.18 -8.63
CA LYS A 142 8.41 -8.35 -9.15
C LYS A 142 9.32 -7.94 -10.31
N GLN A 143 8.80 -7.24 -11.31
CA GLN A 143 9.59 -6.79 -12.46
C GLN A 143 10.73 -5.87 -12.04
N SER A 144 10.51 -4.95 -11.13
CA SER A 144 11.57 -4.07 -10.61
C SER A 144 12.67 -4.83 -9.85
N ALA A 145 12.35 -5.94 -9.21
CA ALA A 145 13.33 -6.81 -8.57
C ALA A 145 14.12 -7.65 -9.60
N LYS A 146 13.47 -8.12 -10.66
CA LYS A 146 14.14 -8.78 -11.81
C LYS A 146 15.14 -7.83 -12.48
N ASN A 147 14.77 -6.56 -12.66
CA ASN A 147 15.63 -5.55 -13.31
C ASN A 147 16.94 -5.28 -12.56
N ILE A 148 17.05 -5.63 -11.27
CA ILE A 148 18.30 -5.57 -10.52
C ILE A 148 19.04 -6.93 -10.46
N GLY A 149 18.59 -7.92 -11.24
CA GLY A 149 19.25 -9.22 -11.40
C GLY A 149 18.78 -10.31 -10.43
N ILE A 150 17.62 -10.17 -9.78
CA ILE A 150 17.04 -11.26 -8.98
C ILE A 150 16.28 -12.20 -9.91
N SER A 151 16.51 -13.50 -9.79
CA SER A 151 15.87 -14.53 -10.59
C SER A 151 14.35 -14.58 -10.38
N GLU A 152 13.63 -14.95 -11.41
CA GLU A 152 12.16 -14.95 -11.38
C GLU A 152 11.60 -15.94 -10.38
N GLU A 153 12.24 -17.10 -10.27
CA GLU A 153 11.88 -18.21 -9.39
C GLU A 153 12.03 -17.83 -7.91
N HIS A 154 12.94 -16.90 -7.62
CA HIS A 154 13.16 -16.38 -6.25
C HIS A 154 12.10 -15.36 -5.81
N ILE A 155 11.18 -14.95 -6.72
CA ILE A 155 10.19 -13.90 -6.46
C ILE A 155 8.76 -14.45 -6.57
N LYS A 156 8.06 -14.55 -5.44
CA LYS A 156 6.61 -14.83 -5.38
C LYS A 156 5.81 -13.54 -5.37
N VAL A 157 4.76 -13.43 -6.18
CA VAL A 157 3.81 -12.32 -6.08
C VAL A 157 2.72 -12.70 -5.09
N ILE A 158 2.53 -11.89 -4.04
CA ILE A 158 1.41 -11.96 -3.11
C ILE A 158 0.90 -10.54 -2.89
N TYR A 159 -0.29 -10.25 -3.42
CA TYR A 159 -0.90 -8.92 -3.30
C TYR A 159 -1.22 -8.57 -1.86
N ASN A 160 -1.13 -7.27 -1.52
CA ASN A 160 -1.68 -6.80 -0.26
C ASN A 160 -3.21 -6.87 -0.30
N GLY A 161 -3.80 -7.35 0.79
CA GLY A 161 -5.23 -7.34 0.98
C GLY A 161 -5.72 -6.17 1.83
N THR A 162 -7.03 -5.97 1.81
CA THR A 162 -7.73 -5.03 2.70
C THR A 162 -8.86 -5.73 3.43
N PRO A 163 -9.02 -5.49 4.76
CA PRO A 163 -10.11 -6.11 5.53
C PRO A 163 -11.43 -5.38 5.28
N ALA A 164 -12.50 -6.13 5.01
CA ALA A 164 -13.83 -5.57 4.74
C ALA A 164 -14.38 -4.79 5.94
N GLU A 165 -14.08 -5.22 7.17
CA GLU A 165 -14.52 -4.61 8.42
C GLU A 165 -14.04 -3.17 8.56
N LYS A 166 -12.92 -2.82 7.92
CA LYS A 166 -12.38 -1.46 7.90
C LYS A 166 -13.38 -0.43 7.35
N TYR A 167 -14.27 -0.85 6.47
CA TYR A 167 -15.19 0.01 5.72
C TYR A 167 -16.63 0.00 6.24
N GLN A 168 -16.91 -0.80 7.28
CA GLN A 168 -18.27 -0.96 7.83
C GLN A 168 -18.72 0.19 8.74
N HIS A 169 -17.78 0.94 9.30
CA HIS A 169 -18.04 1.96 10.32
C HIS A 169 -17.68 3.36 9.84
N ILE A 170 -18.33 3.81 8.76
CA ILE A 170 -18.27 5.20 8.31
C ILE A 170 -19.34 5.99 9.09
N ASP A 171 -18.89 6.96 9.90
CA ASP A 171 -19.80 7.80 10.70
C ASP A 171 -20.44 8.88 9.81
N PRO A 172 -21.78 8.85 9.59
CA PRO A 172 -22.46 9.84 8.76
C PRO A 172 -22.33 11.27 9.31
N ASN A 173 -22.23 11.44 10.63
CA ASN A 173 -22.06 12.76 11.24
C ASN A 173 -20.71 13.37 10.86
N LYS A 174 -19.64 12.56 10.88
CA LYS A 174 -18.31 13.02 10.43
C LYS A 174 -18.30 13.37 8.95
N VAL A 175 -18.96 12.58 8.11
CA VAL A 175 -19.10 12.89 6.69
C VAL A 175 -19.83 14.22 6.49
N ASN A 176 -20.93 14.46 7.21
CA ASN A 176 -21.68 15.73 7.15
C ASN A 176 -20.84 16.92 7.64
N LEU A 177 -20.06 16.76 8.71
CA LEU A 177 -19.15 17.81 9.19
C LEU A 177 -18.08 18.14 8.13
N LEU A 178 -17.53 17.16 7.44
CA LEU A 178 -16.58 17.38 6.34
C LEU A 178 -17.26 18.08 5.14
N ARG A 179 -18.49 17.68 4.78
CA ARG A 179 -19.29 18.33 3.73
C ARG A 179 -19.48 19.81 4.04
N GLN A 180 -19.85 20.15 5.29
CA GLN A 180 -19.98 21.53 5.74
C GLN A 180 -18.65 22.29 5.71
N ARG A 181 -17.58 21.66 6.23
CA ARG A 181 -16.22 22.24 6.25
C ARG A 181 -15.73 22.66 4.88
N TYR A 182 -15.97 21.83 3.86
CA TYR A 182 -15.55 22.10 2.49
C TYR A 182 -16.63 22.78 1.65
N GLN A 183 -17.78 23.15 2.24
CA GLN A 183 -18.91 23.80 1.55
C GLN A 183 -19.38 23.03 0.31
N ILE A 184 -19.41 21.71 0.40
CA ILE A 184 -19.85 20.80 -0.68
C ILE A 184 -21.37 20.62 -0.56
N LYS A 185 -22.10 20.88 -1.66
CA LYS A 185 -23.54 20.64 -1.79
C LYS A 185 -23.82 19.24 -2.35
N ASP A 186 -25.06 18.78 -2.26
CA ASP A 186 -25.43 17.40 -2.65
C ASP A 186 -25.15 17.09 -4.15
N ASN A 187 -25.31 18.08 -5.03
CA ASN A 187 -25.12 17.90 -6.47
C ASN A 187 -23.73 18.37 -6.96
N ASP A 188 -22.84 18.73 -6.05
CA ASP A 188 -21.49 19.15 -6.46
C ASP A 188 -20.65 17.94 -6.89
N ILE A 189 -19.93 18.09 -7.98
CA ILE A 189 -18.92 17.11 -8.40
C ILE A 189 -17.67 17.28 -7.55
N VAL A 190 -17.26 16.21 -6.88
CA VAL A 190 -16.09 16.20 -6.00
C VAL A 190 -15.06 15.21 -6.49
N ILE A 191 -13.90 15.70 -6.87
CA ILE A 191 -12.75 14.88 -7.26
C ILE A 191 -11.83 14.73 -6.05
N GLY A 192 -11.78 13.54 -5.47
CA GLY A 192 -10.86 13.21 -4.38
C GLY A 192 -9.47 12.85 -4.90
N CYS A 193 -8.44 13.17 -4.13
CA CYS A 193 -7.08 12.66 -4.33
C CYS A 193 -6.45 12.35 -2.98
N VAL A 194 -6.52 11.09 -2.57
CA VAL A 194 -5.99 10.63 -1.29
C VAL A 194 -4.58 10.11 -1.50
N ALA A 195 -3.59 10.92 -1.19
CA ALA A 195 -2.18 10.55 -1.31
C ALA A 195 -1.27 11.54 -0.57
N ARG A 196 -0.11 11.07 -0.10
CA ARG A 196 1.05 11.94 0.17
C ARG A 196 1.52 12.56 -1.14
N HIS A 197 2.61 13.32 -1.11
CA HIS A 197 3.17 13.94 -2.32
C HIS A 197 3.37 12.94 -3.47
N LYS A 198 2.59 13.14 -4.53
CA LYS A 198 2.62 12.49 -5.83
C LYS A 198 2.65 13.58 -6.91
N GLU A 199 2.20 13.27 -8.11
CA GLU A 199 2.09 14.26 -9.19
C GLU A 199 0.68 14.88 -9.26
N GLN A 200 0.17 15.38 -8.11
CA GLN A 200 -1.15 16.04 -8.02
C GLN A 200 -1.32 17.22 -8.99
N ILE A 201 -0.21 17.79 -9.44
CA ILE A 201 -0.22 18.86 -10.44
C ILE A 201 -0.85 18.41 -11.78
N GLN A 202 -0.81 17.12 -12.11
CA GLN A 202 -1.45 16.57 -13.31
C GLN A 202 -2.97 16.72 -13.24
N LEU A 203 -3.57 16.44 -12.06
CA LEU A 203 -5.00 16.65 -11.85
C LEU A 203 -5.38 18.11 -12.03
N LEU A 204 -4.62 19.04 -11.43
CA LEU A 204 -4.91 20.47 -11.57
C LEU A 204 -4.73 20.97 -13.00
N ARG A 205 -3.79 20.41 -13.78
CA ARG A 205 -3.64 20.69 -15.20
C ARG A 205 -4.80 20.16 -16.03
N ALA A 206 -5.31 18.98 -15.74
CA ALA A 206 -6.46 18.42 -16.43
C ALA A 206 -7.72 19.31 -16.30
N LEU A 207 -7.85 20.05 -15.19
CA LEU A 207 -8.98 20.97 -15.00
C LEU A 207 -8.98 22.16 -15.97
N THR A 208 -7.92 22.43 -16.71
CA THR A 208 -7.93 23.46 -17.77
C THR A 208 -8.87 23.11 -18.92
N GLU A 209 -9.24 21.85 -19.07
CA GLU A 209 -10.16 21.34 -20.10
C GLU A 209 -11.58 21.09 -19.58
N ILE A 210 -11.82 21.23 -18.27
CA ILE A 210 -13.12 20.93 -17.66
C ILE A 210 -13.94 22.20 -17.50
N GLN A 211 -15.10 22.26 -18.18
CA GLN A 211 -16.02 23.41 -18.13
C GLN A 211 -16.98 23.36 -16.95
N HIS A 212 -17.26 22.16 -16.43
CA HIS A 212 -18.15 21.97 -15.27
C HIS A 212 -17.42 22.37 -13.98
N PRO A 213 -18.01 23.25 -13.14
CA PRO A 213 -17.42 23.56 -11.83
C PRO A 213 -17.28 22.33 -10.95
N VAL A 214 -16.08 22.10 -10.43
CA VAL A 214 -15.80 20.95 -9.56
C VAL A 214 -15.11 21.37 -8.27
N HIS A 215 -15.28 20.58 -7.22
CA HIS A 215 -14.44 20.60 -6.04
C HIS A 215 -13.32 19.58 -6.20
N VAL A 216 -12.08 19.97 -5.89
CA VAL A 216 -10.95 19.05 -5.75
C VAL A 216 -10.56 18.99 -4.29
N LEU A 217 -10.55 17.79 -3.70
CA LEU A 217 -10.17 17.60 -2.30
C LEU A 217 -8.91 16.73 -2.20
N PHE A 218 -7.80 17.38 -1.87
CA PHE A 218 -6.55 16.72 -1.59
C PHE A 218 -6.47 16.30 -0.12
N VAL A 219 -6.34 15.00 0.13
CA VAL A 219 -6.18 14.42 1.48
C VAL A 219 -4.78 13.82 1.59
N GLY A 220 -4.00 14.28 2.57
CA GLY A 220 -2.62 13.83 2.79
C GLY A 220 -1.54 14.81 2.35
N ILE A 221 -1.91 15.98 1.83
CA ILE A 221 -0.99 17.06 1.47
C ILE A 221 -1.56 18.44 1.83
N GLU A 222 -0.66 19.40 1.95
CA GLU A 222 -0.96 20.83 2.07
C GLU A 222 -0.79 21.55 0.75
N GLU A 223 -1.34 22.76 0.66
CA GLU A 223 -1.20 23.61 -0.51
C GLU A 223 0.28 23.96 -0.78
N ARG A 224 0.64 24.03 -2.05
CA ARG A 224 1.98 24.44 -2.50
C ARG A 224 1.89 25.56 -3.53
N PRO A 225 2.86 26.50 -3.59
CA PRO A 225 2.84 27.62 -4.54
C PRO A 225 2.66 27.18 -5.99
N LYS A 226 3.25 26.05 -6.40
CA LYS A 226 3.11 25.51 -7.76
C LYS A 226 1.67 25.16 -8.16
N PHE A 227 0.79 24.89 -7.19
CA PHE A 227 -0.61 24.57 -7.46
C PHE A 227 -1.40 25.81 -7.84
N ARG A 228 -1.14 26.97 -7.22
CA ARG A 228 -1.81 28.24 -7.52
C ARG A 228 -1.52 28.71 -8.95
N ALA A 229 -0.32 28.47 -9.47
CA ALA A 229 0.05 28.91 -10.80
C ALA A 229 -0.80 28.30 -11.94
N VAL A 230 -1.42 27.14 -11.71
CA VAL A 230 -2.29 26.47 -12.69
C VAL A 230 -3.73 26.98 -12.62
N GLN A 231 -4.19 27.42 -11.44
CA GLN A 231 -5.58 27.80 -11.20
C GLN A 231 -6.04 28.98 -12.07
N ASN A 232 -5.13 29.92 -12.40
CA ASN A 232 -5.44 31.09 -13.25
C ASN A 232 -5.81 30.72 -14.70
N ARG A 233 -5.65 29.46 -15.11
CA ARG A 233 -5.95 28.98 -16.47
C ARG A 233 -7.25 28.19 -16.54
N TRP A 234 -7.98 28.05 -15.45
CA TRP A 234 -9.21 27.27 -15.45
C TRP A 234 -10.37 28.00 -16.10
N PRO A 235 -11.15 27.31 -16.96
CA PRO A 235 -12.29 27.86 -17.63
C PRO A 235 -13.51 28.04 -16.73
N ALA A 236 -13.54 27.33 -15.60
CA ALA A 236 -14.65 27.30 -14.66
C ALA A 236 -14.19 27.62 -13.22
N PRO A 237 -15.08 28.05 -12.30
CA PRO A 237 -14.74 28.39 -10.93
C PRO A 237 -14.57 27.14 -10.07
N HIS A 238 -13.55 26.32 -10.39
CA HIS A 238 -13.21 25.16 -9.59
C HIS A 238 -12.75 25.57 -8.18
N ARG A 239 -13.04 24.74 -7.19
CA ARG A 239 -12.61 24.94 -5.80
C ARG A 239 -11.64 23.87 -5.38
N VAL A 240 -10.52 24.24 -4.75
CA VAL A 240 -9.51 23.30 -4.27
C VAL A 240 -9.43 23.37 -2.75
N HIS A 241 -9.46 22.21 -2.13
CA HIS A 241 -9.37 22.04 -0.69
C HIS A 241 -8.18 21.17 -0.34
N PHE A 242 -7.50 21.47 0.76
CA PHE A 242 -6.38 20.73 1.29
C PHE A 242 -6.70 20.30 2.72
N ALA A 243 -6.84 19.01 2.95
CA ALA A 243 -7.09 18.46 4.28
C ALA A 243 -5.82 18.35 5.14
N GLY A 244 -4.63 18.49 4.53
CA GLY A 244 -3.37 18.23 5.20
C GLY A 244 -3.17 16.75 5.53
N SER A 245 -2.32 16.46 6.51
CA SER A 245 -2.13 15.09 7.01
C SER A 245 -3.32 14.66 7.86
N VAL A 246 -3.95 13.56 7.48
CA VAL A 246 -5.15 13.01 8.14
C VAL A 246 -4.83 11.61 8.67
N ASP A 247 -5.34 11.28 9.86
CA ASP A 247 -5.23 9.92 10.41
C ASP A 247 -5.91 8.89 9.50
N ASN A 248 -5.35 7.69 9.44
CA ASN A 248 -5.81 6.65 8.50
C ASN A 248 -7.29 6.22 8.72
N ARG A 249 -7.83 6.36 9.92
CA ARG A 249 -9.26 6.08 10.19
C ARG A 249 -10.12 7.24 9.74
N GLU A 250 -9.68 8.47 9.98
CA GLU A 250 -10.41 9.68 9.59
C GLU A 250 -10.40 9.90 8.08
N VAL A 251 -9.36 9.43 7.38
CA VAL A 251 -9.32 9.46 5.90
C VAL A 251 -10.54 8.80 5.28
N LEU A 252 -11.03 7.70 5.88
CA LEU A 252 -12.16 6.93 5.33
C LEU A 252 -13.46 7.76 5.24
N HIS A 253 -13.66 8.74 6.12
CA HIS A 253 -14.83 9.61 6.10
C HIS A 253 -14.81 10.64 4.95
N HIS A 254 -13.68 10.79 4.24
CA HIS A 254 -13.59 11.68 3.08
C HIS A 254 -14.10 11.01 1.79
N TYR A 255 -13.93 9.70 1.65
CA TYR A 255 -14.33 8.99 0.42
C TYR A 255 -15.83 9.12 0.07
N PRO A 256 -16.78 9.10 1.02
CA PRO A 256 -18.19 9.30 0.70
C PRO A 256 -18.54 10.70 0.14
N LEU A 257 -17.61 11.64 0.20
CA LEU A 257 -17.77 12.96 -0.46
C LEU A 257 -17.45 12.91 -1.94
N PHE A 258 -16.72 11.91 -2.41
CA PHE A 258 -16.12 11.90 -3.74
C PHE A 258 -17.07 11.32 -4.78
N THR A 259 -17.25 12.04 -5.88
CA THR A 259 -17.85 11.52 -7.10
C THR A 259 -16.88 10.56 -7.81
N MET A 260 -15.58 10.85 -7.72
CA MET A 260 -14.49 10.02 -8.21
C MET A 260 -13.21 10.27 -7.43
N ASN A 261 -12.30 9.29 -7.40
CA ASN A 261 -10.96 9.45 -6.81
C ASN A 261 -9.89 9.36 -7.90
N VAL A 262 -9.00 10.35 -7.98
CA VAL A 262 -7.91 10.41 -8.96
C VAL A 262 -6.57 10.19 -8.26
N LEU A 263 -5.78 9.23 -8.72
CA LEU A 263 -4.43 8.97 -8.22
C LEU A 263 -3.36 9.17 -9.30
N PRO A 264 -2.80 10.39 -9.45
CA PRO A 264 -1.76 10.70 -10.43
C PRO A 264 -0.39 10.40 -9.85
N SER A 265 0.01 9.13 -9.81
CA SER A 265 1.30 8.69 -9.25
C SER A 265 2.32 8.37 -10.34
N THR A 266 3.60 8.54 -10.05
CA THR A 266 4.71 8.08 -10.90
C THR A 266 5.29 6.75 -10.43
N ILE A 267 5.04 6.36 -9.18
CA ILE A 267 5.58 5.13 -8.57
C ILE A 267 4.55 4.58 -7.59
N GLU A 268 4.06 3.36 -7.86
CA GLU A 268 3.22 2.59 -6.95
C GLU A 268 3.64 1.11 -6.91
N GLY A 269 3.61 0.54 -5.70
CA GLY A 269 3.70 -0.92 -5.54
C GLY A 269 2.32 -1.56 -5.72
N LEU A 270 1.42 -1.30 -4.78
CA LEU A 270 -0.02 -1.57 -4.82
C LEU A 270 -0.69 -0.51 -3.95
N SER A 271 -1.56 0.32 -4.54
CA SER A 271 -2.08 1.49 -3.86
C SER A 271 -3.19 1.15 -2.87
N GLN A 272 -2.94 1.38 -1.57
CA GLN A 272 -3.96 1.25 -0.53
C GLN A 272 -5.08 2.30 -0.70
N ALA A 273 -4.75 3.51 -1.16
CA ALA A 273 -5.75 4.56 -1.38
C ALA A 273 -6.74 4.20 -2.50
N LEU A 274 -6.27 3.51 -3.56
CA LEU A 274 -7.17 2.99 -4.59
C LEU A 274 -8.05 1.85 -4.05
N LEU A 275 -7.47 0.92 -3.28
CA LEU A 275 -8.25 -0.15 -2.64
C LEU A 275 -9.32 0.41 -1.69
N GLU A 276 -9.00 1.47 -0.94
CA GLU A 276 -9.94 2.15 -0.05
C GLU A 276 -11.07 2.82 -0.82
N ALA A 277 -10.73 3.58 -1.90
CA ALA A 277 -11.72 4.20 -2.75
C ALA A 277 -12.67 3.18 -3.37
N MET A 278 -12.12 2.12 -3.99
CA MET A 278 -12.88 1.04 -4.61
C MET A 278 -13.75 0.31 -3.59
N ALA A 279 -13.22 -0.05 -2.41
CA ALA A 279 -13.97 -0.73 -1.35
C ALA A 279 -15.15 0.10 -0.83
N LEU A 280 -15.02 1.43 -0.82
CA LEU A 280 -16.08 2.37 -0.46
C LEU A 280 -17.00 2.75 -1.64
N GLY A 281 -16.82 2.11 -2.81
CA GLY A 281 -17.66 2.31 -3.99
C GLY A 281 -17.40 3.62 -4.72
N VAL A 282 -16.22 4.20 -4.56
CA VAL A 282 -15.84 5.42 -5.28
C VAL A 282 -15.16 5.04 -6.59
N PRO A 283 -15.68 5.50 -7.76
CA PRO A 283 -15.03 5.34 -9.05
C PRO A 283 -13.59 5.86 -9.06
N VAL A 284 -12.66 5.16 -9.69
CA VAL A 284 -11.23 5.49 -9.65
C VAL A 284 -10.67 5.80 -11.04
N ILE A 285 -9.79 6.81 -11.09
CA ILE A 285 -8.93 7.10 -12.23
C ILE A 285 -7.49 7.09 -11.71
N ALA A 286 -6.58 6.36 -12.33
CA ALA A 286 -5.19 6.32 -11.90
C ALA A 286 -4.21 6.29 -13.07
N THR A 287 -2.96 6.66 -12.80
CA THR A 287 -1.89 6.46 -13.77
C THR A 287 -1.65 4.97 -14.03
N GLU A 288 -1.44 4.62 -15.29
CA GLU A 288 -1.11 3.25 -15.74
C GLU A 288 0.34 2.90 -15.38
N ILE A 289 0.56 2.61 -14.11
CA ILE A 289 1.88 2.27 -13.56
C ILE A 289 1.80 1.19 -12.51
N GLY A 290 2.82 0.33 -12.46
CA GLY A 290 3.04 -0.63 -11.38
C GLY A 290 1.77 -1.37 -10.97
N GLY A 291 1.50 -1.39 -9.66
CA GLY A 291 0.32 -2.07 -9.10
C GLY A 291 -1.03 -1.42 -9.42
N ASN A 292 -1.09 -0.19 -9.96
CA ASN A 292 -2.37 0.42 -10.36
C ASN A 292 -3.02 -0.36 -11.49
N SER A 293 -2.24 -0.76 -12.52
CA SER A 293 -2.71 -1.57 -13.64
C SER A 293 -3.04 -3.02 -13.24
N GLU A 294 -2.77 -3.40 -12.00
CA GLU A 294 -3.13 -4.71 -11.45
C GLU A 294 -4.43 -4.65 -10.63
N LEU A 295 -4.75 -3.46 -10.09
CA LEU A 295 -6.01 -3.17 -9.40
C LEU A 295 -7.12 -2.76 -10.37
N ILE A 296 -6.77 -1.97 -11.38
CA ILE A 296 -7.71 -1.37 -12.32
C ILE A 296 -7.62 -2.10 -13.66
N GLN A 297 -8.72 -2.70 -14.06
CA GLN A 297 -8.97 -3.12 -15.42
C GLN A 297 -9.65 -1.95 -16.14
N ASP A 298 -8.91 -1.31 -17.05
CA ASP A 298 -9.35 -0.10 -17.73
C ASP A 298 -10.72 -0.28 -18.43
N GLY A 299 -11.62 0.66 -18.20
CA GLY A 299 -12.98 0.65 -18.73
C GLY A 299 -13.94 -0.37 -18.06
N VAL A 300 -13.50 -1.18 -17.08
CA VAL A 300 -14.31 -2.20 -16.40
C VAL A 300 -14.61 -1.84 -14.95
N ASN A 301 -13.58 -1.49 -14.16
CA ASN A 301 -13.72 -1.14 -12.75
C ASN A 301 -13.06 0.18 -12.36
N GLY A 302 -12.67 0.96 -13.38
CA GLY A 302 -12.02 2.26 -13.27
C GLY A 302 -11.36 2.63 -14.59
N LEU A 303 -10.61 3.75 -14.61
CA LEU A 303 -9.92 4.26 -15.80
C LEU A 303 -8.42 4.44 -15.54
N LEU A 304 -7.61 4.19 -16.57
CA LEU A 304 -6.17 4.35 -16.53
C LEU A 304 -5.72 5.43 -17.53
N PHE A 305 -4.71 6.22 -17.16
CA PHE A 305 -4.10 7.20 -18.05
C PHE A 305 -2.57 7.17 -17.96
N GLN A 306 -1.88 7.57 -19.01
CA GLN A 306 -0.42 7.63 -19.02
C GLN A 306 0.08 8.79 -18.16
N ASN A 307 1.18 8.56 -17.45
CA ASN A 307 1.79 9.59 -16.61
C ASN A 307 2.19 10.79 -17.46
N GLY A 308 1.69 11.99 -17.10
CA GLY A 308 1.92 13.24 -17.83
C GLY A 308 0.84 13.57 -18.84
N ASP A 309 -0.06 12.65 -19.18
CA ASP A 309 -1.16 12.88 -20.12
C ASP A 309 -2.38 13.52 -19.42
N ALA A 310 -2.31 14.84 -19.28
CA ALA A 310 -3.40 15.61 -18.67
C ALA A 310 -4.67 15.65 -19.55
N ASN A 311 -4.56 15.47 -20.86
CA ASN A 311 -5.69 15.49 -21.78
C ASN A 311 -6.53 14.21 -21.61
N THR A 312 -5.90 13.05 -21.61
CA THR A 312 -6.61 11.79 -21.32
C THR A 312 -7.22 11.81 -19.91
N LEU A 313 -6.50 12.33 -18.90
CA LEU A 313 -7.05 12.50 -17.56
C LEU A 313 -8.30 13.41 -17.58
N ALA A 314 -8.27 14.54 -18.29
CA ALA A 314 -9.41 15.43 -18.44
C ALA A 314 -10.60 14.73 -19.12
N SER A 315 -10.36 14.00 -20.21
CA SER A 315 -11.39 13.21 -20.90
C SER A 315 -12.03 12.17 -19.97
N HIS A 316 -11.24 11.48 -19.16
CA HIS A 316 -11.74 10.51 -18.18
C HIS A 316 -12.57 11.17 -17.07
N ILE A 317 -12.13 12.32 -16.56
CA ILE A 317 -12.89 13.12 -15.58
C ILE A 317 -14.22 13.55 -16.20
N GLN A 318 -14.20 14.13 -17.40
CA GLN A 318 -15.42 14.59 -18.09
C GLN A 318 -16.38 13.42 -18.31
N ARG A 319 -15.89 12.27 -18.76
CA ARG A 319 -16.70 11.07 -18.94
C ARG A 319 -17.39 10.62 -17.64
N LEU A 320 -16.70 10.67 -16.49
CA LEU A 320 -17.31 10.36 -15.21
C LEU A 320 -18.21 11.48 -14.67
N ILE A 321 -18.11 12.73 -15.14
CA ILE A 321 -19.07 13.79 -14.85
C ILE A 321 -20.39 13.52 -15.59
N ASP A 322 -20.30 13.19 -16.87
CA ASP A 322 -21.45 13.12 -17.79
C ASP A 322 -22.24 11.81 -17.71
N ASP A 323 -21.57 10.72 -17.30
CA ASP A 323 -22.12 9.35 -17.36
C ASP A 323 -22.30 8.76 -15.94
N GLU A 324 -23.53 8.86 -15.41
CA GLU A 324 -23.91 8.33 -14.10
C GLU A 324 -23.93 6.80 -14.07
N ASP A 325 -24.43 6.17 -15.13
CA ASP A 325 -24.48 4.71 -15.24
C ASP A 325 -23.08 4.10 -15.19
N LEU A 326 -22.11 4.78 -15.82
CA LEU A 326 -20.71 4.38 -15.77
C LEU A 326 -20.14 4.51 -14.35
N ARG A 327 -20.46 5.61 -13.64
CA ARG A 327 -20.04 5.76 -12.23
C ARG A 327 -20.60 4.63 -11.35
N GLU A 328 -21.88 4.30 -11.49
CA GLU A 328 -22.52 3.22 -10.73
C GLU A 328 -21.89 1.87 -11.06
N ASN A 329 -21.64 1.61 -12.35
CA ASN A 329 -20.97 0.39 -12.77
C ASN A 329 -19.56 0.26 -12.17
N PHE A 330 -18.75 1.34 -12.22
CA PHE A 330 -17.40 1.33 -11.62
C PHE A 330 -17.43 1.23 -10.10
N SER A 331 -18.42 1.88 -9.45
CA SER A 331 -18.65 1.73 -8.01
C SER A 331 -18.86 0.26 -7.65
N ARG A 332 -19.76 -0.43 -8.33
CA ARG A 332 -20.08 -1.83 -8.07
C ARG A 332 -18.93 -2.78 -8.39
N THR A 333 -18.34 -2.66 -9.58
CA THR A 333 -17.26 -3.55 -10.03
C THR A 333 -15.97 -3.28 -9.27
N GLY A 334 -15.65 -2.03 -8.98
CA GLY A 334 -14.51 -1.66 -8.15
C GLY A 334 -14.62 -2.19 -6.73
N LYS A 335 -15.80 -2.05 -6.10
CA LYS A 335 -16.06 -2.59 -4.76
C LYS A 335 -15.88 -4.09 -4.72
N LYS A 336 -16.41 -4.81 -5.71
CA LYS A 336 -16.23 -6.26 -5.85
C LYS A 336 -14.74 -6.61 -5.95
N THR A 337 -14.00 -5.97 -6.84
CA THR A 337 -12.55 -6.18 -6.99
C THR A 337 -11.80 -5.99 -5.67
N ALA A 338 -12.04 -4.87 -4.96
CA ALA A 338 -11.33 -4.57 -3.72
C ALA A 338 -11.63 -5.58 -2.60
N LEU A 339 -12.90 -5.96 -2.42
CA LEU A 339 -13.34 -6.78 -1.29
C LEU A 339 -13.27 -8.29 -1.55
N GLU A 340 -13.28 -8.72 -2.83
CA GLU A 340 -13.19 -10.13 -3.19
C GLU A 340 -11.79 -10.49 -3.71
N ASP A 341 -11.25 -9.76 -4.71
CA ASP A 341 -9.98 -10.13 -5.34
C ASP A 341 -8.77 -9.69 -4.54
N PHE A 342 -8.89 -8.58 -3.83
CA PHE A 342 -7.85 -8.04 -2.94
C PHE A 342 -8.27 -8.06 -1.46
N SER A 343 -9.04 -9.09 -1.07
CA SER A 343 -9.42 -9.29 0.33
C SER A 343 -8.22 -9.68 1.19
N ILE A 344 -8.33 -9.38 2.50
CA ILE A 344 -7.32 -9.82 3.46
C ILE A 344 -7.23 -11.34 3.52
N ASP A 345 -8.36 -12.06 3.38
CA ASP A 345 -8.39 -13.50 3.43
C ASP A 345 -7.61 -14.13 2.28
N LYS A 346 -7.82 -13.67 1.03
CA LYS A 346 -7.00 -14.14 -0.11
C LYS A 346 -5.50 -13.88 0.10
N MET A 347 -5.14 -12.72 0.65
CA MET A 347 -3.73 -12.44 0.97
C MET A 347 -3.19 -13.46 1.98
N LEU A 348 -3.93 -13.74 3.04
CA LEU A 348 -3.53 -14.69 4.08
C LEU A 348 -3.45 -16.11 3.53
N ASP A 349 -4.43 -16.56 2.74
CA ASP A 349 -4.41 -17.88 2.08
C ASP A 349 -3.14 -18.07 1.25
N HIS A 350 -2.77 -17.04 0.45
CA HIS A 350 -1.56 -17.08 -0.34
C HIS A 350 -0.27 -17.11 0.51
N TYR A 351 -0.24 -16.36 1.64
CA TYR A 351 0.90 -16.41 2.55
C TYR A 351 1.02 -17.75 3.25
N GLU A 352 -0.08 -18.33 3.74
CA GLU A 352 -0.08 -19.65 4.40
C GLU A 352 0.33 -20.76 3.46
N ALA A 353 -0.24 -20.80 2.25
CA ALA A 353 0.14 -21.75 1.21
C ALA A 353 1.63 -21.64 0.88
N PHE A 354 2.12 -20.41 0.69
CA PHE A 354 3.53 -20.17 0.37
C PHE A 354 4.48 -20.52 1.52
N PHE A 355 4.10 -20.25 2.75
CA PHE A 355 4.90 -20.61 3.92
C PHE A 355 4.97 -22.13 4.09
N THR A 356 3.88 -22.83 3.84
CA THR A 356 3.82 -24.31 3.87
C THR A 356 4.71 -24.89 2.78
N GLU A 357 4.61 -24.42 1.53
CA GLU A 357 5.47 -24.80 0.40
C GLU A 357 6.95 -24.66 0.75
N LEU A 358 7.34 -23.53 1.35
CA LEU A 358 8.73 -23.29 1.75
C LEU A 358 9.21 -24.23 2.84
N LEU A 359 8.37 -24.56 3.82
CA LEU A 359 8.75 -25.47 4.92
C LEU A 359 8.87 -26.92 4.45
N GLU A 360 8.06 -27.34 3.48
CA GLU A 360 8.12 -28.67 2.87
C GLU A 360 9.32 -28.84 1.93
N THR A 361 9.80 -27.77 1.32
CA THR A 361 10.98 -27.81 0.46
C THR A 361 12.21 -28.10 1.31
N LYS A 362 12.80 -29.31 1.17
CA LYS A 362 14.03 -29.70 1.87
C LYS A 362 15.13 -28.67 1.61
N GLN A 363 15.84 -28.28 2.67
CA GLN A 363 17.04 -27.46 2.52
C GLN A 363 18.07 -28.28 1.71
N HIS A 364 18.26 -27.94 0.45
CA HIS A 364 19.43 -28.35 -0.30
C HIS A 364 20.60 -27.48 0.20
N HIS A 365 21.37 -28.02 1.11
CA HIS A 365 22.67 -27.47 1.53
C HIS A 365 23.80 -28.03 0.68
#